data_37ed686d9b8ed9ad49c4387cc263d110
#
_entry.id   37ed686d9b8ed9ad49c4387cc263d110
#
_cell.length_a   1.000
_cell.length_b   1.000
_cell.length_c   1.000
_cell.angle_alpha   90.00
_cell.angle_beta   90.00
_cell.angle_gamma   90.00
#
_symmetry.space_group_name_H-M   'P 1'
#
loop_
_entity.id
_entity.type
_entity.pdbx_description
1 polymer ?
#
loop_
_entity_poly.entity_id
_entity_poly.type
_entity_poly.pdbx_seq_one_letter_code
_entity_poly.pdbx_strand_id
1 'polypeptide(L)'
;MTKRRILFIDDRPEHLSQPVLRLQLAGYEVDEAASGAAGLERLRAEPYDLLILDAELPHEDGWDVLREVHEDDALTGVKVIVFMAGKGETGKLVLIPVDAELRRPFSMGALLGAVERVIGKP
;
A
#
# COMPACT_ATOMS: atom_id res chain seq x y z
N MET A 1 10.80 9.15 -19.30
CA MET A 1 9.50 8.70 -18.81
C MET A 1 9.53 8.51 -17.30
N THR A 2 8.48 8.96 -16.63
CA THR A 2 8.38 8.84 -15.18
C THR A 2 8.03 7.40 -14.80
N LYS A 3 8.77 6.86 -13.84
CA LYS A 3 8.42 5.56 -13.27
C LYS A 3 7.15 5.70 -12.43
N ARG A 4 6.41 4.63 -12.32
CA ARG A 4 5.28 4.59 -11.39
C ARG A 4 5.81 4.55 -9.97
N ARG A 5 5.22 5.34 -9.10
CA ARG A 5 5.68 5.51 -7.73
C ARG A 5 4.75 4.82 -6.74
N ILE A 6 5.35 4.06 -5.84
CA ILE A 6 4.65 3.28 -4.83
C ILE A 6 5.13 3.71 -3.45
N LEU A 7 4.20 3.92 -2.53
CA LEU A 7 4.51 4.15 -1.13
C LEU A 7 4.04 2.96 -0.31
N PHE A 8 4.94 2.38 0.49
CA PHE A 8 4.58 1.39 1.51
C PHE A 8 4.42 2.07 2.85
N ILE A 9 3.35 1.74 3.56
CA ILE A 9 3.21 2.08 4.97
C ILE A 9 3.21 0.78 5.77
N ASP A 10 4.30 0.53 6.49
CA ASP A 10 4.47 -0.63 7.37
C ASP A 10 5.55 -0.28 8.37
N ASP A 11 5.32 -0.55 9.64
CA ASP A 11 6.28 -0.23 10.69
C ASP A 11 7.26 -1.36 11.00
N ARG A 12 7.20 -2.44 10.23
CA ARG A 12 8.09 -3.61 10.38
C ARG A 12 9.00 -3.72 9.18
N PRO A 13 10.22 -3.13 9.24
CA PRO A 13 11.14 -3.13 8.09
C PRO A 13 11.44 -4.52 7.53
N GLU A 14 11.46 -5.54 8.39
CA GLU A 14 11.71 -6.92 7.97
C GLU A 14 10.62 -7.47 7.04
N HIS A 15 9.42 -6.89 7.08
CA HIS A 15 8.34 -7.28 6.17
C HIS A 15 8.48 -6.67 4.79
N LEU A 16 9.26 -5.59 4.67
CA LEU A 16 9.33 -4.80 3.44
C LEU A 16 10.51 -5.14 2.55
N SER A 17 11.56 -5.78 3.10
CA SER A 17 12.79 -5.98 2.32
C SER A 17 12.57 -6.71 1.00
N GLN A 18 11.82 -7.80 1.01
CA GLN A 18 11.55 -8.55 -0.22
C GLN A 18 10.52 -7.88 -1.14
N PRO A 19 9.36 -7.42 -0.64
CA PRO A 19 8.41 -6.73 -1.50
C PRO A 19 9.00 -5.49 -2.17
N VAL A 20 9.72 -4.68 -1.41
CA VAL A 20 10.32 -3.46 -1.95
C VAL A 20 11.35 -3.80 -3.02
N LEU A 21 12.27 -4.73 -2.72
CA LEU A 21 13.29 -5.13 -3.68
C LEU A 21 12.67 -5.69 -4.95
N ARG A 22 11.66 -6.54 -4.82
CA ARG A 22 11.00 -7.16 -5.98
C ARG A 22 10.38 -6.11 -6.90
N LEU A 23 9.71 -5.11 -6.31
CA LEU A 23 9.08 -4.06 -7.10
C LEU A 23 10.11 -3.12 -7.72
N GLN A 24 11.20 -2.81 -7.00
CA GLN A 24 12.29 -2.02 -7.56
C GLN A 24 12.95 -2.72 -8.74
N LEU A 25 13.19 -4.03 -8.62
CA LEU A 25 13.78 -4.82 -9.71
C LEU A 25 12.85 -4.89 -10.93
N ALA A 26 11.56 -4.81 -10.72
CA ALA A 26 10.58 -4.77 -11.81
C ALA A 26 10.54 -3.41 -12.52
N GLY A 27 11.09 -2.36 -11.90
CA GLY A 27 11.17 -1.02 -12.50
C GLY A 27 10.31 0.04 -11.82
N TYR A 28 9.65 -0.27 -10.72
CA TYR A 28 8.87 0.72 -9.96
C TYR A 28 9.78 1.53 -9.05
N GLU A 29 9.37 2.76 -8.77
CA GLU A 29 10.00 3.60 -7.77
C GLU A 29 9.26 3.39 -6.44
N VAL A 30 9.96 2.98 -5.39
CA VAL A 30 9.33 2.56 -4.14
C VAL A 30 9.92 3.35 -2.97
N ASP A 31 9.01 3.95 -2.18
CA ASP A 31 9.35 4.62 -0.93
C ASP A 31 8.67 3.90 0.23
N GLU A 32 9.18 4.09 1.43
CA GLU A 32 8.68 3.46 2.64
C GLU A 32 8.39 4.50 3.70
N ALA A 33 7.30 4.31 4.44
CA ALA A 33 6.99 5.11 5.62
C ALA A 33 6.72 4.18 6.79
N ALA A 34 7.25 4.49 7.95
CA ALA A 34 7.19 3.61 9.11
C ALA A 34 5.93 3.80 9.97
N SER A 35 5.09 4.76 9.63
CA SER A 35 3.84 4.99 10.34
C SER A 35 2.78 5.57 9.41
N GLY A 36 1.53 5.48 9.83
CA GLY A 36 0.43 6.07 9.08
C GLY A 36 0.58 7.58 8.95
N ALA A 37 0.98 8.25 10.03
CA ALA A 37 1.17 9.70 10.01
C ALA A 37 2.25 10.12 9.02
N ALA A 38 3.40 9.43 9.05
CA ALA A 38 4.49 9.71 8.11
C ALA A 38 4.07 9.42 6.67
N GLY A 39 3.33 8.34 6.46
CA GLY A 39 2.84 7.97 5.14
C GLY A 39 1.85 8.98 4.58
N LEU A 40 0.91 9.43 5.40
CA LEU A 40 -0.06 10.45 4.97
C LEU A 40 0.64 11.76 4.62
N GLU A 41 1.63 12.16 5.41
CA GLU A 41 2.43 13.34 5.12
C GLU A 41 3.10 13.23 3.75
N ARG A 42 3.70 12.09 3.44
CA ARG A 42 4.35 11.87 2.15
C ARG A 42 3.35 11.85 1.00
N LEU A 43 2.20 11.20 1.19
CA LEU A 43 1.16 11.15 0.16
C LEU A 43 0.67 12.54 -0.20
N ARG A 44 0.60 13.44 0.78
CA ARG A 44 0.15 14.81 0.56
C ARG A 44 1.23 15.72 -0.03
N ALA A 45 2.50 15.38 0.22
CA ALA A 45 3.62 16.20 -0.23
C ALA A 45 4.13 15.84 -1.64
N GLU A 46 3.94 14.60 -2.08
CA GLU A 46 4.48 14.09 -3.33
C GLU A 46 3.45 13.24 -4.07
N PRO A 47 3.50 13.19 -5.41
CA PRO A 47 2.57 12.35 -6.17
C PRO A 47 2.98 10.88 -6.08
N TYR A 48 2.00 10.02 -5.80
CA TYR A 48 2.16 8.57 -5.81
C TYR A 48 1.04 7.95 -6.63
N ASP A 49 1.35 6.85 -7.32
CA ASP A 49 0.37 6.10 -8.09
C ASP A 49 -0.33 5.05 -7.23
N LEU A 50 0.38 4.52 -6.22
CA LEU A 50 -0.11 3.41 -5.40
C LEU A 50 0.37 3.55 -3.96
N LEU A 51 -0.57 3.31 -3.05
CA LEU A 51 -0.28 3.09 -1.63
C LEU A 51 -0.45 1.61 -1.34
N ILE A 52 0.56 1.00 -0.72
CA ILE A 52 0.44 -0.35 -0.16
C ILE A 52 0.48 -0.21 1.35
N LEU A 53 -0.60 -0.59 2.00
CA LEU A 53 -0.81 -0.38 3.42
C LEU A 53 -0.94 -1.72 4.14
N ASP A 54 -0.16 -1.91 5.21
CA ASP A 54 -0.38 -3.02 6.12
C ASP A 54 -1.56 -2.66 7.04
N ALA A 55 -2.60 -3.46 7.04
CA ALA A 55 -3.78 -3.22 7.87
C ALA A 55 -3.48 -3.40 9.37
N GLU A 56 -2.39 -4.09 9.70
CA GLU A 56 -2.02 -4.40 11.08
C GLU A 56 -0.85 -3.56 11.59
N LEU A 57 -1.02 -2.24 11.61
CA LEU A 57 -0.01 -1.37 12.20
C LEU A 57 -0.08 -1.47 13.74
N PRO A 58 1.02 -1.81 14.45
CA PRO A 58 0.97 -2.07 15.88
C PRO A 58 0.54 -0.91 16.77
N HIS A 59 0.85 0.31 16.39
CA HIS A 59 0.58 1.48 17.25
C HIS A 59 -0.51 2.38 16.70
N GLU A 60 -1.20 1.93 15.66
CA GLU A 60 -2.30 2.69 15.06
C GLU A 60 -3.18 1.76 14.26
N ASP A 61 -4.41 2.18 14.04
CA ASP A 61 -5.34 1.42 13.23
C ASP A 61 -5.08 1.73 11.75
N GLY A 62 -4.65 0.73 10.98
CA GLY A 62 -4.46 0.88 9.53
C GLY A 62 -5.74 1.31 8.81
N TRP A 63 -6.88 0.94 9.35
CA TRP A 63 -8.18 1.33 8.78
C TRP A 63 -8.44 2.83 8.91
N ASP A 64 -7.93 3.47 9.97
CA ASP A 64 -8.04 4.92 10.12
C ASP A 64 -7.20 5.64 9.06
N VAL A 65 -6.01 5.12 8.76
CA VAL A 65 -5.16 5.63 7.68
C VAL A 65 -5.89 5.52 6.35
N LEU A 66 -6.46 4.36 6.09
CA LEU A 66 -7.20 4.09 4.85
C LEU A 66 -8.40 5.03 4.69
N ARG A 67 -9.11 5.28 5.79
CA ARG A 67 -10.24 6.22 5.80
C ARG A 67 -9.79 7.63 5.45
N GLU A 68 -8.68 8.10 6.03
CA GLU A 68 -8.16 9.43 5.72
C GLU A 68 -7.76 9.55 4.25
N VAL A 69 -7.14 8.51 3.68
CA VAL A 69 -6.81 8.51 2.26
C VAL A 69 -8.07 8.56 1.40
N HIS A 70 -9.07 7.78 1.76
CA HIS A 70 -10.32 7.72 1.01
C HIS A 70 -11.10 9.03 1.06
N GLU A 71 -11.07 9.71 2.19
CA GLU A 71 -11.81 10.96 2.40
C GLU A 71 -11.09 12.21 1.91
N ASP A 72 -9.81 12.13 1.62
CA ASP A 72 -9.02 13.28 1.18
C ASP A 72 -9.13 13.46 -0.33
N ASP A 73 -9.80 14.52 -0.75
CA ASP A 73 -10.00 14.82 -2.18
C ASP A 73 -8.68 14.97 -2.94
N ALA A 74 -7.62 15.41 -2.28
CA ALA A 74 -6.30 15.53 -2.89
C ALA A 74 -5.67 14.19 -3.22
N LEU A 75 -6.16 13.10 -2.61
CA LEU A 75 -5.60 11.75 -2.77
C LEU A 75 -6.49 10.83 -3.60
N THR A 76 -7.49 11.35 -4.29
CA THR A 76 -8.44 10.53 -5.07
C THR A 76 -7.79 9.73 -6.20
N GLY A 77 -6.66 10.20 -6.71
CA GLY A 77 -5.94 9.50 -7.79
C GLY A 77 -5.02 8.39 -7.32
N VAL A 78 -4.82 8.25 -6.00
CA VAL A 78 -3.93 7.23 -5.45
C VAL A 78 -4.70 5.92 -5.33
N LYS A 79 -4.18 4.84 -5.95
CA LYS A 79 -4.75 3.51 -5.82
C LYS A 79 -4.25 2.88 -4.52
N VAL A 80 -4.98 1.91 -3.99
CA VAL A 80 -4.66 1.30 -2.70
C VAL A 80 -4.69 -0.21 -2.79
N ILE A 81 -3.62 -0.84 -2.29
CA ILE A 81 -3.56 -2.28 -2.02
C ILE A 81 -3.35 -2.45 -0.52
N VAL A 82 -4.12 -3.31 0.11
CA VAL A 82 -4.02 -3.58 1.54
C VAL A 82 -3.45 -4.99 1.76
N PHE A 83 -2.43 -5.08 2.62
CA PHE A 83 -1.92 -6.36 3.10
C PHE A 83 -2.66 -6.72 4.39
N MET A 84 -3.13 -7.94 4.46
CA MET A 84 -3.94 -8.44 5.58
C MET A 84 -3.34 -9.71 6.15
N ALA A 85 -3.57 -9.95 7.44
CA ALA A 85 -3.30 -11.26 8.02
C ALA A 85 -4.17 -12.32 7.38
N GLY A 86 -3.78 -13.58 7.48
CA GLY A 86 -4.50 -14.69 6.86
C GLY A 86 -5.90 -14.94 7.41
N LYS A 87 -6.32 -14.26 8.47
CA LYS A 87 -7.64 -14.45 9.10
C LYS A 87 -8.37 -13.13 9.30
N GLY A 88 -9.59 -13.08 8.83
CA GLY A 88 -10.75 -12.48 9.48
C GLY A 88 -10.94 -10.99 9.58
N GLU A 89 -10.31 -10.09 8.86
CA GLU A 89 -10.61 -8.65 8.93
C GLU A 89 -11.56 -8.16 7.83
N THR A 90 -12.31 -9.05 7.23
CA THR A 90 -13.13 -8.77 6.05
C THR A 90 -14.25 -7.75 6.26
N GLY A 91 -14.79 -7.67 7.48
CA GLY A 91 -15.91 -6.77 7.75
C GLY A 91 -15.57 -5.29 7.56
N LYS A 92 -14.36 -4.90 7.88
CA LYS A 92 -13.92 -3.51 7.75
C LYS A 92 -13.67 -3.11 6.29
N LEU A 93 -13.23 -4.04 5.46
CA LEU A 93 -12.98 -3.79 4.03
C LEU A 93 -14.25 -3.45 3.26
N VAL A 94 -15.38 -3.99 3.69
CA VAL A 94 -16.67 -3.72 3.02
C VAL A 94 -17.04 -2.25 3.10
N LEU A 95 -16.58 -1.57 4.16
CA LEU A 95 -16.94 -0.17 4.41
C LEU A 95 -16.02 0.82 3.73
N ILE A 96 -14.79 0.43 3.41
CA ILE A 96 -13.79 1.33 2.80
C ILE A 96 -13.27 0.65 1.53
N PRO A 97 -13.61 1.18 0.35
CA PRO A 97 -13.18 0.55 -0.91
C PRO A 97 -11.67 0.61 -1.09
N VAL A 98 -11.09 -0.49 -1.55
CA VAL A 98 -9.68 -0.59 -1.93
C VAL A 98 -9.60 -1.21 -3.32
N ASP A 99 -8.48 -1.02 -4.01
CA ASP A 99 -8.31 -1.54 -5.36
C ASP A 99 -7.92 -3.01 -5.40
N ALA A 100 -7.22 -3.47 -4.36
CA ALA A 100 -6.91 -4.89 -4.20
C ALA A 100 -6.52 -5.18 -2.74
N GLU A 101 -6.62 -6.45 -2.36
CA GLU A 101 -6.13 -6.91 -1.07
C GLU A 101 -5.26 -8.14 -1.28
N LEU A 102 -4.23 -8.30 -0.44
CA LEU A 102 -3.38 -9.47 -0.43
C LEU A 102 -3.32 -10.02 0.98
N ARG A 103 -3.73 -11.28 1.14
CA ARG A 103 -3.69 -11.96 2.43
C ARG A 103 -2.39 -12.73 2.56
N ARG A 104 -1.74 -12.58 3.69
CA ARG A 104 -0.53 -13.36 3.99
C ARG A 104 -0.91 -14.80 4.28
N PRO A 105 -0.11 -15.78 3.86
CA PRO A 105 1.08 -15.61 3.03
C PRO A 105 0.73 -15.46 1.55
N PHE A 106 1.48 -14.61 0.83
CA PHE A 106 1.35 -14.48 -0.62
C PHE A 106 2.74 -14.54 -1.26
N SER A 107 2.79 -14.93 -2.54
CA SER A 107 4.05 -14.97 -3.27
C SER A 107 4.42 -13.58 -3.81
N MET A 108 5.70 -13.40 -4.11
CA MET A 108 6.14 -12.15 -4.76
C MET A 108 5.51 -12.00 -6.14
N GLY A 109 5.25 -13.11 -6.82
CA GLY A 109 4.52 -13.09 -8.09
C GLY A 109 3.09 -12.57 -7.94
N ALA A 110 2.40 -12.96 -6.87
CA ALA A 110 1.06 -12.47 -6.57
C ALA A 110 1.08 -10.96 -6.30
N LEU A 111 2.08 -10.48 -5.57
CA LEU A 111 2.26 -9.06 -5.31
C LEU A 111 2.47 -8.29 -6.61
N LEU A 112 3.43 -8.72 -7.42
CA LEU A 112 3.74 -8.05 -8.68
C LEU A 112 2.53 -8.03 -9.62
N GLY A 113 1.81 -9.15 -9.71
CA GLY A 113 0.60 -9.25 -10.51
C GLY A 113 -0.50 -8.31 -10.04
N ALA A 114 -0.68 -8.17 -8.73
CA ALA A 114 -1.66 -7.24 -8.17
C ALA A 114 -1.31 -5.79 -8.50
N VAL A 115 -0.04 -5.43 -8.34
CA VAL A 115 0.44 -4.09 -8.65
C VAL A 115 0.22 -3.77 -10.14
N GLU A 116 0.58 -4.69 -11.02
CA GLU A 116 0.40 -4.50 -12.46
C GLU A 116 -1.06 -4.33 -12.84
N ARG A 117 -1.97 -5.07 -12.19
CA ARG A 117 -3.40 -4.92 -12.45
C ARG A 117 -3.93 -3.56 -12.01
N VAL A 118 -3.42 -3.04 -10.90
CA VAL A 118 -3.94 -1.80 -10.30
C VAL A 118 -3.38 -0.56 -10.97
N ILE A 119 -2.07 -0.51 -11.19
CA ILE A 119 -1.42 0.69 -11.74
C ILE A 119 -0.71 0.47 -13.07
N GLY A 120 -0.72 -0.74 -13.59
CA GLY A 120 -0.03 -1.06 -14.83
C GLY A 120 1.45 -1.33 -14.63
N LYS A 121 2.12 -1.66 -15.71
CA LYS A 121 3.57 -1.92 -15.68
C LYS A 121 4.35 -0.63 -15.47
N PRO A 122 5.57 -0.74 -14.91
CA PRO A 122 6.38 0.45 -14.63
C PRO A 122 6.82 1.24 -15.87
#